data_0b4fb6df74fb16ad17bf3df5fbf855a7
#
_entry.id   0b4fb6df74fb16ad17bf3df5fbf855a7
#
_cell.length_a   1.000
_cell.length_b   1.000
_cell.length_c   1.000
_cell.angle_alpha   90.00
_cell.angle_beta   90.00
_cell.angle_gamma   90.00
#
_symmetry.space_group_name_H-M   'P 1'
#
loop_
_entity.id
_entity.type
_entity.pdbx_description
1 polymer ?
#
loop_
_entity_poly.entity_id
_entity_poly.type
_entity_poly.pdbx_seq_one_letter_code
_entity_poly.pdbx_strand_id
1 'polypeptide(L)'
;MLEVRGIDIAYGAFAVLHKVDIAVGERRIVGLFGHNGAGKSSLLKGIYGMLPVRAGQVTFAGEETTNDRPFQQAARGMRLVPQEGNVFPNLTVEDNLRLGALRLAGEAAVHAARFEDVYGTFPILRERRRARASVLSGGERQMLAISIALMTRPKLLLLDEPSAGLAPILVQRLFEMIRGIRENFGVAVLLVEQNVNEALRIVDEVCVLEEGRIVFSGAATDKDQIVRQLWRLDRRTHCSSGEKP
;
A
#
# COMPACT_ATOMS: atom_id res chain seq x y z
N MET A 1 0.55 0.15 -16.02
CA MET A 1 -0.15 0.99 -15.02
C MET A 1 0.82 1.91 -14.27
N LEU A 2 1.64 1.42 -13.34
CA LEU A 2 2.75 2.14 -12.70
C LEU A 2 4.07 1.59 -13.22
N GLU A 3 5.01 2.48 -13.54
CA GLU A 3 6.38 2.13 -13.89
C GLU A 3 7.33 3.11 -13.20
N VAL A 4 8.30 2.58 -12.48
CA VAL A 4 9.33 3.32 -11.76
C VAL A 4 10.67 2.85 -12.30
N ARG A 5 11.48 3.77 -12.77
CA ARG A 5 12.78 3.47 -13.39
C ARG A 5 13.91 4.24 -12.72
N GLY A 6 14.83 3.50 -12.13
CA GLY A 6 16.11 4.00 -11.62
C GLY A 6 15.98 5.10 -10.59
N ILE A 7 14.94 5.09 -9.72
CA ILE A 7 14.74 6.20 -8.78
C ILE A 7 15.73 6.17 -7.63
N ASP A 8 16.25 7.36 -7.33
CA ASP A 8 17.05 7.67 -6.14
C ASP A 8 16.25 8.57 -5.20
N ILE A 9 16.20 8.21 -3.91
CA ILE A 9 15.55 9.01 -2.87
C ILE A 9 16.52 9.20 -1.70
N ALA A 10 16.51 10.40 -1.10
CA ALA A 10 17.32 10.67 0.08
C ALA A 10 16.63 11.67 1.03
N TYR A 11 16.91 11.53 2.32
CA TYR A 11 16.56 12.49 3.38
C TYR A 11 17.78 13.37 3.68
N GLY A 12 17.76 14.61 3.24
CA GLY A 12 18.94 15.47 3.33
C GLY A 12 20.14 14.85 2.60
N ALA A 13 21.22 14.56 3.31
CA ALA A 13 22.41 13.89 2.78
C ALA A 13 22.34 12.35 2.77
N PHE A 14 21.36 11.77 3.47
CA PHE A 14 21.26 10.31 3.60
C PHE A 14 20.48 9.72 2.44
N ALA A 15 21.16 9.01 1.54
CA ALA A 15 20.55 8.25 0.48
C ALA A 15 19.86 7.00 1.07
N VAL A 16 18.59 6.79 0.68
CA VAL A 16 17.74 5.69 1.17
C VAL A 16 17.39 4.71 0.07
N LEU A 17 17.19 5.19 -1.16
CA LEU A 17 16.93 4.35 -2.32
C LEU A 17 17.97 4.62 -3.41
N HIS A 18 18.39 3.55 -4.08
CA HIS A 18 19.45 3.57 -5.06
C HIS A 18 19.03 2.84 -6.34
N LYS A 19 18.73 3.59 -7.39
CA LYS A 19 18.36 3.08 -8.73
C LYS A 19 17.29 1.98 -8.65
N VAL A 20 16.19 2.27 -7.95
CA VAL A 20 15.10 1.33 -7.76
C VAL A 20 14.21 1.29 -8.99
N ASP A 21 13.98 0.09 -9.51
CA ASP A 21 13.05 -0.23 -10.58
C ASP A 21 11.91 -1.07 -10.02
N ILE A 22 10.65 -0.68 -10.27
CA ILE A 22 9.47 -1.47 -9.92
C ILE A 22 8.32 -1.14 -10.88
N ALA A 23 7.54 -2.14 -11.24
CA ALA A 23 6.36 -1.96 -12.06
C ALA A 23 5.13 -2.61 -11.43
N VAL A 24 3.95 -2.02 -11.66
CA VAL A 24 2.67 -2.61 -11.28
C VAL A 24 1.76 -2.61 -12.50
N GLY A 25 1.39 -3.79 -12.95
CA GLY A 25 0.44 -4.00 -14.05
C GLY A 25 -0.99 -3.58 -13.68
N GLU A 26 -1.84 -3.45 -14.68
CA GLU A 26 -3.28 -3.22 -14.44
C GLU A 26 -3.90 -4.43 -13.75
N ARG A 27 -4.74 -4.18 -12.73
CA ARG A 27 -5.42 -5.21 -11.96
C ARG A 27 -4.47 -6.25 -11.35
N ARG A 28 -3.21 -5.88 -11.11
CA ARG A 28 -2.21 -6.72 -10.46
C ARG A 28 -1.98 -6.28 -9.02
N ILE A 29 -1.64 -7.25 -8.18
CA ILE A 29 -1.13 -7.01 -6.83
C ILE A 29 0.35 -7.34 -6.85
N VAL A 30 1.20 -6.33 -6.61
CA VAL A 30 2.66 -6.49 -6.49
C VAL A 30 3.03 -6.33 -5.02
N GLY A 31 3.70 -7.33 -4.46
CA GLY A 31 4.23 -7.31 -3.10
C GLY A 31 5.64 -6.74 -3.07
N LEU A 32 5.88 -5.75 -2.22
CA LEU A 32 7.21 -5.22 -1.93
C LEU A 32 7.61 -5.64 -0.52
N PHE A 33 8.56 -6.55 -0.41
CA PHE A 33 9.06 -7.11 0.84
C PHE A 33 10.46 -6.62 1.16
N GLY A 34 10.85 -6.70 2.42
CA GLY A 34 12.18 -6.31 2.91
C GLY A 34 12.14 -6.00 4.40
N HIS A 35 13.32 -5.96 5.03
CA HIS A 35 13.43 -5.65 6.46
C HIS A 35 13.00 -4.22 6.80
N ASN A 36 12.83 -3.97 8.10
CA ASN A 36 12.61 -2.62 8.59
C ASN A 36 13.83 -1.74 8.26
N GLY A 37 13.56 -0.54 7.76
CA GLY A 37 14.61 0.37 7.31
C GLY A 37 15.13 0.13 5.89
N ALA A 38 14.68 -0.91 5.16
CA ALA A 38 15.10 -1.15 3.78
C ALA A 38 14.71 -0.06 2.77
N GLY A 39 13.76 0.84 3.14
CA GLY A 39 13.32 1.95 2.29
C GLY A 39 11.92 1.77 1.69
N LYS A 40 11.16 0.75 2.08
CA LYS A 40 9.84 0.41 1.51
C LYS A 40 8.86 1.59 1.55
N SER A 41 8.62 2.17 2.74
CA SER A 41 7.73 3.33 2.91
C SER A 41 8.27 4.58 2.20
N SER A 42 9.60 4.74 2.10
CA SER A 42 10.22 5.83 1.35
C SER A 42 9.95 5.70 -0.15
N LEU A 43 9.93 4.47 -0.67
CA LEU A 43 9.56 4.20 -2.06
C LEU A 43 8.10 4.61 -2.32
N LEU A 44 7.15 4.18 -1.48
CA LEU A 44 5.75 4.58 -1.62
C LEU A 44 5.58 6.10 -1.55
N LYS A 45 6.26 6.75 -0.58
CA LYS A 45 6.22 8.21 -0.43
C LYS A 45 6.80 8.95 -1.62
N GLY A 46 7.88 8.42 -2.23
CA GLY A 46 8.47 8.98 -3.45
C GLY A 46 7.53 8.85 -4.65
N ILE A 47 6.98 7.66 -4.88
CA ILE A 47 5.99 7.41 -5.94
C ILE A 47 4.76 8.33 -5.77
N TYR A 48 4.30 8.53 -4.55
CA TYR A 48 3.13 9.38 -4.26
C TYR A 48 3.43 10.88 -4.23
N GLY A 49 4.71 11.28 -4.38
CA GLY A 49 5.12 12.68 -4.39
C GLY A 49 5.21 13.35 -3.02
N MET A 50 5.33 12.58 -1.94
CA MET A 50 5.58 13.08 -0.57
C MET A 50 7.06 13.25 -0.27
N LEU A 51 7.94 12.57 -1.01
CA LEU A 51 9.40 12.70 -0.96
C LEU A 51 9.92 13.01 -2.36
N PRO A 52 10.92 13.89 -2.48
CA PRO A 52 11.49 14.20 -3.78
C PRO A 52 12.31 13.03 -4.32
N VAL A 53 12.03 12.65 -5.55
CA VAL A 53 12.85 11.76 -6.37
C VAL A 53 13.99 12.60 -6.93
N ARG A 54 15.24 12.24 -6.62
CA ARG A 54 16.45 12.97 -7.04
C ARG A 54 16.92 12.58 -8.44
N ALA A 55 16.72 11.35 -8.81
CA ALA A 55 17.04 10.81 -10.13
C ALA A 55 16.08 9.70 -10.50
N GLY A 56 16.00 9.38 -11.78
CA GLY A 56 15.06 8.38 -12.30
C GLY A 56 13.69 8.96 -12.63
N GLN A 57 12.74 8.09 -12.91
CA GLN A 57 11.44 8.46 -13.46
C GLN A 57 10.31 7.63 -12.85
N VAL A 58 9.17 8.27 -12.59
CA VAL A 58 7.91 7.62 -12.23
C VAL A 58 6.89 7.91 -13.32
N THR A 59 6.33 6.87 -13.92
CA THR A 59 5.26 6.94 -14.91
C THR A 59 4.01 6.27 -14.35
N PHE A 60 2.87 6.96 -14.38
CA PHE A 60 1.59 6.42 -13.94
C PHE A 60 0.50 6.65 -14.99
N ALA A 61 -0.20 5.58 -15.36
CA ALA A 61 -1.25 5.58 -16.39
C ALA A 61 -0.79 6.16 -17.75
N GLY A 62 0.48 5.95 -18.10
CA GLY A 62 1.10 6.41 -19.35
C GLY A 62 1.64 7.84 -19.31
N GLU A 63 1.50 8.56 -18.18
CA GLU A 63 2.01 9.92 -18.02
C GLU A 63 3.21 9.93 -17.06
N GLU A 64 4.21 10.77 -17.34
CA GLU A 64 5.27 11.04 -16.38
C GLU A 64 4.73 11.83 -15.20
N THR A 65 4.96 11.30 -13.99
CA THR A 65 4.45 11.88 -12.74
C THR A 65 5.56 12.07 -11.70
N THR A 66 6.81 12.07 -12.13
CA THR A 66 7.98 12.26 -11.27
C THR A 66 7.87 13.58 -10.52
N ASN A 67 7.90 13.53 -9.18
CA ASN A 67 7.75 14.70 -8.31
C ASN A 67 6.41 15.47 -8.43
N ASP A 68 5.39 14.88 -9.05
CA ASP A 68 4.03 15.40 -8.93
C ASP A 68 3.60 15.40 -7.46
N ARG A 69 2.89 16.44 -7.04
CA ARG A 69 2.41 16.55 -5.65
C ARG A 69 1.32 15.52 -5.34
N PRO A 70 1.14 15.12 -4.07
CA PRO A 70 0.15 14.10 -3.68
C PRO A 70 -1.27 14.35 -4.21
N PHE A 71 -1.70 15.62 -4.28
CA PHE A 71 -3.03 15.95 -4.80
C PHE A 71 -3.17 15.71 -6.31
N GLN A 72 -2.07 15.83 -7.08
CA GLN A 72 -2.01 15.54 -8.52
C GLN A 72 -2.05 14.02 -8.74
N GLN A 73 -1.25 13.26 -7.99
CA GLN A 73 -1.32 11.79 -8.00
C GLN A 73 -2.72 11.30 -7.64
N ALA A 74 -3.33 11.91 -6.62
CA ALA A 74 -4.69 11.61 -6.22
C ALA A 74 -5.70 11.92 -7.34
N ALA A 75 -5.56 13.03 -8.06
CA ALA A 75 -6.42 13.39 -9.18
C ALA A 75 -6.33 12.40 -10.36
N ARG A 76 -5.13 11.81 -10.58
CA ARG A 76 -4.92 10.77 -11.60
C ARG A 76 -5.48 9.40 -11.21
N GLY A 77 -5.87 9.21 -9.94
CA GLY A 77 -6.43 7.96 -9.43
C GLY A 77 -5.43 7.08 -8.68
N MET A 78 -4.32 7.62 -8.19
CA MET A 78 -3.45 6.95 -7.23
C MET A 78 -3.88 7.28 -5.80
N ARG A 79 -3.85 6.33 -4.87
CA ARG A 79 -4.10 6.55 -3.45
C ARG A 79 -3.04 5.86 -2.62
N LEU A 80 -2.59 6.53 -1.58
CA LEU A 80 -1.72 5.98 -0.55
C LEU A 80 -2.52 5.79 0.74
N VAL A 81 -2.47 4.58 1.29
CA VAL A 81 -2.93 4.26 2.64
C VAL A 81 -1.68 4.04 3.49
N PRO A 82 -1.28 5.01 4.31
CA PRO A 82 -0.11 4.89 5.16
C PRO A 82 -0.39 3.93 6.33
N GLN A 83 0.67 3.48 6.98
CA GLN A 83 0.59 2.58 8.14
C GLN A 83 -0.23 3.19 9.29
N GLU A 84 -0.10 4.49 9.53
CA GLU A 84 -0.76 5.22 10.62
C GLU A 84 -1.41 6.51 10.13
N GLY A 85 -2.30 7.08 10.96
CA GLY A 85 -2.88 8.40 10.73
C GLY A 85 -3.88 8.48 9.57
N ASN A 86 -4.50 7.37 9.22
CA ASN A 86 -5.31 7.19 8.02
C ASN A 86 -6.83 7.25 8.25
N VAL A 87 -7.27 7.55 9.49
CA VAL A 87 -8.68 7.77 9.85
C VAL A 87 -8.82 8.96 10.80
N PHE A 88 -9.99 9.59 10.81
CA PHE A 88 -10.35 10.66 11.75
C PHE A 88 -11.08 10.05 12.96
N PRO A 89 -10.41 9.87 14.11
CA PRO A 89 -10.93 9.06 15.21
C PRO A 89 -12.21 9.63 15.84
N ASN A 90 -12.39 10.95 15.80
CA ASN A 90 -13.54 11.63 16.39
C ASN A 90 -14.77 11.69 15.47
N LEU A 91 -14.62 11.34 14.20
CA LEU A 91 -15.72 11.26 13.25
C LEU A 91 -16.32 9.85 13.22
N THR A 92 -17.56 9.75 12.77
CA THR A 92 -18.20 8.46 12.53
C THR A 92 -17.53 7.73 11.35
N VAL A 93 -17.74 6.42 11.24
CA VAL A 93 -17.35 5.64 10.07
C VAL A 93 -17.89 6.28 8.78
N GLU A 94 -19.18 6.62 8.78
CA GLU A 94 -19.83 7.23 7.61
C GLU A 94 -19.23 8.60 7.26
N ASP A 95 -18.92 9.44 8.25
CA ASP A 95 -18.30 10.74 8.00
C ASP A 95 -16.86 10.61 7.48
N ASN A 96 -16.10 9.63 7.98
CA ASN A 96 -14.79 9.29 7.44
C ASN A 96 -14.89 8.93 5.95
N LEU A 97 -15.84 8.07 5.58
CA LEU A 97 -16.07 7.70 4.18
C LEU A 97 -16.49 8.90 3.32
N ARG A 98 -17.37 9.78 3.85
CA ARG A 98 -17.77 11.03 3.17
C ARG A 98 -16.56 11.91 2.87
N LEU A 99 -15.61 12.05 3.80
CA LEU A 99 -14.38 12.80 3.57
C LEU A 99 -13.57 12.23 2.41
N GLY A 100 -13.50 10.89 2.27
CA GLY A 100 -12.88 10.23 1.11
C GLY A 100 -13.55 10.61 -0.22
N ALA A 101 -14.84 10.91 -0.19
CA ALA A 101 -15.64 11.26 -1.36
C ALA A 101 -15.68 12.76 -1.69
N LEU A 102 -15.18 13.66 -0.84
CA LEU A 102 -15.38 15.13 -0.96
C LEU A 102 -14.94 15.74 -2.30
N ARG A 103 -13.98 15.13 -3.00
CA ARG A 103 -13.48 15.62 -4.29
C ARG A 103 -14.15 14.97 -5.51
N LEU A 104 -15.15 14.13 -5.27
CA LEU A 104 -15.88 13.52 -6.37
C LEU A 104 -16.89 14.54 -6.90
N ALA A 105 -16.68 15.00 -8.12
CA ALA A 105 -17.74 15.63 -8.88
C ALA A 105 -18.81 14.57 -9.17
N GLY A 106 -20.04 14.81 -8.82
CA GLY A 106 -21.12 13.87 -9.13
C GLY A 106 -22.37 14.12 -8.31
N GLU A 107 -23.47 13.61 -8.84
CA GLU A 107 -24.79 13.64 -8.20
C GLU A 107 -24.83 12.76 -6.93
N ALA A 108 -25.77 13.04 -6.04
CA ALA A 108 -25.99 12.28 -4.81
C ALA A 108 -26.13 10.76 -5.06
N ALA A 109 -26.67 10.36 -6.20
CA ALA A 109 -26.81 8.96 -6.61
C ALA A 109 -25.44 8.26 -6.81
N VAL A 110 -24.44 8.97 -7.36
CA VAL A 110 -23.07 8.44 -7.55
C VAL A 110 -22.40 8.22 -6.20
N HIS A 111 -22.60 9.14 -5.27
CA HIS A 111 -22.11 8.98 -3.90
C HIS A 111 -22.75 7.78 -3.20
N ALA A 112 -24.08 7.65 -3.29
CA ALA A 112 -24.81 6.52 -2.68
C ALA A 112 -24.32 5.17 -3.23
N ALA A 113 -24.14 5.03 -4.55
CA ALA A 113 -23.63 3.81 -5.16
C ALA A 113 -22.24 3.43 -4.62
N ARG A 114 -21.36 4.42 -4.34
CA ARG A 114 -20.03 4.17 -3.80
C ARG A 114 -20.05 3.69 -2.35
N PHE A 115 -20.96 4.23 -1.53
CA PHE A 115 -21.18 3.71 -0.19
C PHE A 115 -21.65 2.26 -0.24
N GLU A 116 -22.56 1.92 -1.16
CA GLU A 116 -23.04 0.54 -1.33
C GLU A 116 -21.91 -0.41 -1.76
N ASP A 117 -21.06 -0.01 -2.71
CA ASP A 117 -19.88 -0.76 -3.15
C ASP A 117 -18.93 -1.06 -1.96
N VAL A 118 -18.62 -0.02 -1.16
CA VAL A 118 -17.76 -0.14 0.03
C VAL A 118 -18.41 -1.00 1.10
N TYR A 119 -19.68 -0.78 1.41
CA TYR A 119 -20.40 -1.56 2.41
C TYR A 119 -20.64 -3.01 1.99
N GLY A 120 -20.75 -3.26 0.69
CA GLY A 120 -20.80 -4.63 0.15
C GLY A 120 -19.49 -5.38 0.35
N THR A 121 -18.35 -4.66 0.22
CA THR A 121 -17.02 -5.24 0.43
C THR A 121 -16.66 -5.34 1.92
N PHE A 122 -17.11 -4.39 2.74
CA PHE A 122 -16.83 -4.31 4.18
C PHE A 122 -18.13 -4.21 5.00
N PRO A 123 -18.91 -5.31 5.16
CA PRO A 123 -20.21 -5.26 5.84
C PRO A 123 -20.15 -4.71 7.26
N ILE A 124 -19.07 -4.99 7.99
CA ILE A 124 -18.83 -4.49 9.35
C ILE A 124 -18.86 -2.95 9.43
N LEU A 125 -18.38 -2.27 8.38
CA LEU A 125 -18.42 -0.80 8.35
C LEU A 125 -19.86 -0.27 8.19
N ARG A 126 -20.73 -1.01 7.51
CA ARG A 126 -22.18 -0.70 7.45
C ARG A 126 -22.83 -0.81 8.83
N GLU A 127 -22.54 -1.90 9.55
CA GLU A 127 -23.06 -2.12 10.90
C GLU A 127 -22.58 -1.03 11.87
N ARG A 128 -21.31 -0.64 11.73
CA ARG A 128 -20.65 0.38 12.55
C ARG A 128 -20.77 1.82 12.01
N ARG A 129 -21.56 2.08 10.96
CA ARG A 129 -21.55 3.38 10.25
C ARG A 129 -21.72 4.61 11.13
N ARG A 130 -22.50 4.49 12.21
CA ARG A 130 -22.76 5.58 13.19
C ARG A 130 -21.77 5.60 14.36
N ALA A 131 -20.93 4.59 14.49
CA ALA A 131 -19.90 4.53 15.53
C ALA A 131 -18.76 5.49 15.19
N ARG A 132 -18.13 6.08 16.20
CA ARG A 132 -16.89 6.85 16.01
C ARG A 132 -15.75 5.91 15.63
N ALA A 133 -14.83 6.35 14.77
CA ALA A 133 -13.68 5.54 14.37
C ALA A 133 -12.74 5.22 15.56
N SER A 134 -12.75 6.02 16.61
CA SER A 134 -11.98 5.77 17.84
C SER A 134 -12.36 4.49 18.58
N VAL A 135 -13.61 4.01 18.47
CA VAL A 135 -14.06 2.79 19.15
C VAL A 135 -13.92 1.53 18.31
N LEU A 136 -13.44 1.64 17.07
CA LEU A 136 -13.17 0.51 16.20
C LEU A 136 -11.94 -0.27 16.67
N SER A 137 -11.95 -1.58 16.45
CA SER A 137 -10.74 -2.41 16.58
C SER A 137 -9.66 -1.99 15.56
N GLY A 138 -8.42 -2.44 15.76
CA GLY A 138 -7.32 -2.17 14.82
C GLY A 138 -7.65 -2.61 13.40
N GLY A 139 -8.19 -3.82 13.24
CA GLY A 139 -8.62 -4.34 11.93
C GLY A 139 -9.77 -3.54 11.30
N GLU A 140 -10.78 -3.17 12.08
CA GLU A 140 -11.89 -2.33 11.58
C GLU A 140 -11.39 -0.94 11.16
N ARG A 141 -10.44 -0.35 11.91
CA ARG A 141 -9.81 0.93 11.49
C ARG A 141 -9.03 0.78 10.19
N GLN A 142 -8.32 -0.32 10.01
CA GLN A 142 -7.59 -0.58 8.76
C GLN A 142 -8.54 -0.77 7.58
N MET A 143 -9.65 -1.50 7.77
CA MET A 143 -10.72 -1.61 6.78
C MET A 143 -11.30 -0.25 6.41
N LEU A 144 -11.55 0.61 7.41
CA LEU A 144 -12.04 1.98 7.19
C LEU A 144 -11.04 2.82 6.39
N ALA A 145 -9.74 2.74 6.71
CA ALA A 145 -8.69 3.46 6.01
C ALA A 145 -8.62 3.11 4.52
N ILE A 146 -8.64 1.82 4.21
CA ILE A 146 -8.67 1.32 2.82
C ILE A 146 -9.98 1.77 2.14
N SER A 147 -11.11 1.69 2.85
CA SER A 147 -12.42 2.10 2.34
C SER A 147 -12.48 3.59 1.98
N ILE A 148 -11.87 4.47 2.79
CA ILE A 148 -11.75 5.90 2.48
C ILE A 148 -11.03 6.11 1.14
N ALA A 149 -9.95 5.38 0.90
CA ALA A 149 -9.23 5.43 -0.38
C ALA A 149 -10.08 4.93 -1.56
N LEU A 150 -10.86 3.86 -1.35
CA LEU A 150 -11.74 3.27 -2.38
C LEU A 150 -12.92 4.17 -2.76
N MET A 151 -13.36 5.08 -1.89
CA MET A 151 -14.46 6.02 -2.21
C MET A 151 -14.21 6.80 -3.51
N THR A 152 -12.95 7.01 -3.89
CA THR A 152 -12.58 7.73 -5.12
C THR A 152 -12.46 6.82 -6.36
N ARG A 153 -12.70 5.51 -6.25
CA ARG A 153 -12.43 4.51 -7.30
C ARG A 153 -11.03 4.66 -7.90
N PRO A 154 -9.98 4.48 -7.10
CA PRO A 154 -8.63 4.64 -7.57
C PRO A 154 -8.30 3.59 -8.64
N LYS A 155 -7.34 3.93 -9.51
CA LYS A 155 -6.72 2.97 -10.44
C LYS A 155 -5.62 2.16 -9.74
N LEU A 156 -4.95 2.77 -8.77
CA LEU A 156 -3.84 2.18 -8.01
C LEU A 156 -3.94 2.52 -6.53
N LEU A 157 -3.82 1.51 -5.69
CA LEU A 157 -3.63 1.63 -4.25
C LEU A 157 -2.18 1.32 -3.87
N LEU A 158 -1.57 2.21 -3.11
CA LEU A 158 -0.31 2.01 -2.42
C LEU A 158 -0.64 1.73 -0.96
N LEU A 159 -0.35 0.52 -0.47
CA LEU A 159 -0.66 0.08 0.90
C LEU A 159 0.65 -0.10 1.67
N ASP A 160 0.83 0.66 2.74
CA ASP A 160 2.04 0.64 3.57
C ASP A 160 1.79 -0.15 4.86
N GLU A 161 2.25 -1.40 4.89
CA GLU A 161 2.16 -2.34 6.02
C GLU A 161 0.75 -2.43 6.64
N PRO A 162 -0.30 -2.70 5.84
CA PRO A 162 -1.66 -2.67 6.34
C PRO A 162 -1.97 -3.77 7.38
N SER A 163 -1.15 -4.81 7.48
CA SER A 163 -1.32 -5.87 8.49
C SER A 163 -0.61 -5.60 9.82
N ALA A 164 0.18 -4.52 9.92
CA ALA A 164 0.97 -4.24 11.10
C ALA A 164 0.12 -4.15 12.39
N GLY A 165 0.52 -4.88 13.43
CA GLY A 165 -0.17 -4.89 14.73
C GLY A 165 -1.51 -5.62 14.76
N LEU A 166 -1.91 -6.31 13.70
CA LEU A 166 -3.13 -7.10 13.67
C LEU A 166 -2.91 -8.53 14.18
N ALA A 167 -3.94 -9.08 14.84
CA ALA A 167 -3.94 -10.50 15.18
C ALA A 167 -3.98 -11.38 13.91
N PRO A 168 -3.37 -12.59 13.91
CA PRO A 168 -3.23 -13.44 12.71
C PRO A 168 -4.53 -13.67 11.94
N ILE A 169 -5.64 -13.90 12.65
CA ILE A 169 -6.95 -14.11 12.00
C ILE A 169 -7.44 -12.86 11.25
N LEU A 170 -7.11 -11.66 11.73
CA LEU A 170 -7.47 -10.40 11.09
C LEU A 170 -6.58 -10.13 9.88
N VAL A 171 -5.31 -10.55 9.93
CA VAL A 171 -4.37 -10.47 8.80
C VAL A 171 -4.91 -11.27 7.61
N GLN A 172 -5.33 -12.51 7.82
CA GLN A 172 -5.90 -13.35 6.75
C GLN A 172 -7.13 -12.68 6.11
N ARG A 173 -8.06 -12.19 6.95
CA ARG A 173 -9.25 -11.48 6.46
C ARG A 173 -8.89 -10.22 5.67
N LEU A 174 -7.90 -9.45 6.14
CA LEU A 174 -7.44 -8.26 5.44
C LEU A 174 -6.90 -8.60 4.04
N PHE A 175 -6.07 -9.63 3.91
CA PHE A 175 -5.53 -10.03 2.61
C PHE A 175 -6.60 -10.57 1.67
N GLU A 176 -7.57 -11.35 2.16
CA GLU A 176 -8.72 -11.77 1.37
C GLU A 176 -9.52 -10.56 0.85
N MET A 177 -9.71 -9.54 1.68
CA MET A 177 -10.36 -8.29 1.27
C MET A 177 -9.55 -7.53 0.23
N ILE A 178 -8.21 -7.43 0.36
CA ILE A 178 -7.35 -6.78 -0.64
C ILE A 178 -7.46 -7.51 -1.98
N ARG A 179 -7.51 -8.84 -1.98
CA ARG A 179 -7.79 -9.63 -3.18
C ARG A 179 -9.16 -9.28 -3.79
N GLY A 180 -10.20 -9.23 -2.94
CA GLY A 180 -11.54 -8.84 -3.37
C GLY A 180 -11.62 -7.43 -3.94
N ILE A 181 -10.83 -6.48 -3.43
CA ILE A 181 -10.72 -5.12 -3.99
C ILE A 181 -10.23 -5.18 -5.44
N ARG A 182 -9.17 -5.95 -5.73
CA ARG A 182 -8.69 -6.15 -7.10
C ARG A 182 -9.79 -6.73 -7.99
N GLU A 183 -10.48 -7.75 -7.53
CA GLU A 183 -11.49 -8.48 -8.30
C GLU A 183 -12.74 -7.63 -8.56
N ASN A 184 -13.27 -6.96 -7.54
CA ASN A 184 -14.54 -6.24 -7.60
C ASN A 184 -14.40 -4.82 -8.18
N PHE A 185 -13.27 -4.14 -7.92
CA PHE A 185 -13.07 -2.75 -8.34
C PHE A 185 -12.06 -2.62 -9.50
N GLY A 186 -11.36 -3.69 -9.86
CA GLY A 186 -10.34 -3.67 -10.92
C GLY A 186 -9.10 -2.83 -10.57
N VAL A 187 -8.88 -2.57 -9.28
CA VAL A 187 -7.79 -1.72 -8.77
C VAL A 187 -6.48 -2.49 -8.77
N ALA A 188 -5.40 -1.86 -9.24
CA ALA A 188 -4.05 -2.37 -9.05
C ALA A 188 -3.55 -2.02 -7.63
N VAL A 189 -2.67 -2.86 -7.06
CA VAL A 189 -2.17 -2.66 -5.69
C VAL A 189 -0.66 -2.82 -5.65
N LEU A 190 0.04 -1.86 -5.07
CA LEU A 190 1.41 -2.03 -4.58
C LEU A 190 1.35 -2.19 -3.06
N LEU A 191 1.62 -3.40 -2.60
CA LEU A 191 1.49 -3.82 -1.22
C LEU A 191 2.87 -3.92 -0.57
N VAL A 192 3.18 -3.03 0.34
CA VAL A 192 4.35 -3.14 1.23
C VAL A 192 3.96 -3.95 2.44
N GLU A 193 4.72 -5.00 2.76
CA GLU A 193 4.42 -5.88 3.88
C GLU A 193 5.67 -6.49 4.52
N GLN A 194 5.51 -6.89 5.77
CA GLN A 194 6.46 -7.72 6.52
C GLN A 194 5.93 -9.16 6.66
N ASN A 195 4.60 -9.34 6.64
CA ASN A 195 3.96 -10.64 6.74
C ASN A 195 3.94 -11.36 5.37
N VAL A 196 5.13 -11.82 4.96
CA VAL A 196 5.36 -12.40 3.63
C VAL A 196 4.47 -13.59 3.34
N ASN A 197 4.34 -14.52 4.30
CA ASN A 197 3.61 -15.77 4.09
C ASN A 197 2.15 -15.57 3.72
N GLU A 198 1.47 -14.64 4.39
CA GLU A 198 0.08 -14.35 4.09
C GLU A 198 -0.05 -13.48 2.82
N ALA A 199 0.85 -12.51 2.62
CA ALA A 199 0.84 -11.67 1.42
C ALA A 199 1.08 -12.48 0.13
N LEU A 200 1.96 -13.51 0.16
CA LEU A 200 2.22 -14.40 -0.98
C LEU A 200 0.98 -15.18 -1.48
N ARG A 201 -0.09 -15.22 -0.70
CA ARG A 201 -1.34 -15.86 -1.12
C ARG A 201 -2.17 -15.02 -2.10
N ILE A 202 -1.91 -13.71 -2.13
CA ILE A 202 -2.73 -12.77 -2.89
C ILE A 202 -1.96 -11.96 -3.94
N VAL A 203 -0.62 -11.91 -3.86
CA VAL A 203 0.20 -11.15 -4.80
C VAL A 203 0.46 -11.95 -6.07
N ASP A 204 0.54 -11.26 -7.20
CA ASP A 204 0.88 -11.83 -8.50
C ASP A 204 2.40 -11.83 -8.72
N GLU A 205 3.06 -10.78 -8.27
CA GLU A 205 4.49 -10.52 -8.42
C GLU A 205 5.10 -10.03 -7.11
N VAL A 206 6.38 -10.27 -6.94
CA VAL A 206 7.14 -9.95 -5.73
C VAL A 206 8.40 -9.18 -6.08
N CYS A 207 8.64 -8.11 -5.33
CA CYS A 207 9.92 -7.41 -5.29
C CYS A 207 10.49 -7.48 -3.87
N VAL A 208 11.80 -7.72 -3.74
CA VAL A 208 12.50 -7.69 -2.45
C VAL A 208 13.45 -6.51 -2.44
N LEU A 209 13.28 -5.63 -1.45
CA LEU A 209 14.09 -4.45 -1.22
C LEU A 209 15.06 -4.69 -0.06
N GLU A 210 16.35 -4.51 -0.31
CA GLU A 210 17.43 -4.59 0.68
C GLU A 210 18.33 -3.37 0.54
N GLU A 211 18.60 -2.67 1.64
CA GLU A 211 19.49 -1.50 1.66
C GLU A 211 19.24 -0.51 0.51
N GLY A 212 17.96 -0.24 0.25
CA GLY A 212 17.55 0.71 -0.78
C GLY A 212 17.67 0.21 -2.22
N ARG A 213 17.86 -1.09 -2.48
CA ARG A 213 17.98 -1.69 -3.81
C ARG A 213 17.01 -2.86 -3.97
N ILE A 214 16.46 -3.02 -5.17
CA ILE A 214 15.73 -4.25 -5.50
C ILE A 214 16.75 -5.36 -5.74
N VAL A 215 16.73 -6.39 -4.90
CA VAL A 215 17.62 -7.56 -4.98
C VAL A 215 16.94 -8.77 -5.61
N PHE A 216 15.64 -8.75 -5.74
CA PHE A 216 14.84 -9.77 -6.41
C PHE A 216 13.56 -9.13 -6.98
N SER A 217 13.18 -9.57 -8.17
CA SER A 217 11.86 -9.30 -8.77
C SER A 217 11.45 -10.53 -9.57
N GLY A 218 10.20 -11.01 -9.36
CA GLY A 218 9.71 -12.20 -10.04
C GLY A 218 8.26 -12.53 -9.72
N ALA A 219 7.76 -13.60 -10.32
CA ALA A 219 6.39 -14.07 -10.07
C ALA A 219 6.25 -14.62 -8.63
N ALA A 220 5.07 -14.46 -8.02
CA ALA A 220 4.81 -14.98 -6.68
C ALA A 220 4.79 -16.52 -6.61
N THR A 221 4.77 -17.21 -7.75
CA THR A 221 4.88 -18.67 -7.85
C THR A 221 6.26 -19.20 -7.46
N ASP A 222 7.29 -18.35 -7.55
CA ASP A 222 8.70 -18.73 -7.28
C ASP A 222 9.02 -18.71 -5.77
N LYS A 223 8.12 -19.29 -4.96
CA LYS A 223 8.14 -19.24 -3.50
C LYS A 223 9.49 -19.63 -2.89
N ASP A 224 10.12 -20.69 -3.39
CA ASP A 224 11.41 -21.17 -2.86
C ASP A 224 12.53 -20.14 -3.06
N GLN A 225 12.54 -19.44 -4.19
CA GLN A 225 13.51 -18.41 -4.47
C GLN A 225 13.26 -17.17 -3.62
N ILE A 226 12.00 -16.75 -3.49
CA ILE A 226 11.58 -15.63 -2.66
C ILE A 226 11.96 -15.89 -1.20
N VAL A 227 11.59 -17.07 -0.68
CA VAL A 227 11.89 -17.49 0.70
C VAL A 227 13.41 -17.52 0.92
N ARG A 228 14.19 -18.13 0.03
CA ARG A 228 15.68 -18.16 0.13
C ARG A 228 16.27 -16.75 0.17
N GLN A 229 15.76 -15.83 -0.61
CA GLN A 229 16.25 -14.45 -0.62
C GLN A 229 15.95 -13.75 0.70
N LEU A 230 14.71 -13.87 1.21
CA LEU A 230 14.28 -13.29 2.47
C LEU A 230 15.03 -13.90 3.67
N TRP A 231 15.25 -15.23 3.69
CA TRP A 231 16.00 -15.91 4.77
C TRP A 231 17.51 -15.61 4.74
N ARG A 232 18.10 -15.32 3.58
CA ARG A 232 19.48 -14.82 3.51
C ARG A 232 19.62 -13.47 4.18
N LEU A 233 18.60 -12.64 4.07
CA LEU A 233 18.53 -11.34 4.74
C LEU A 233 18.49 -11.49 6.27
N ASP A 234 17.65 -12.37 6.80
CA ASP A 234 17.56 -12.65 8.25
C ASP A 234 18.90 -13.08 8.86
N ARG A 235 19.66 -13.94 8.18
CA ARG A 235 20.96 -14.39 8.68
C ARG A 235 22.01 -13.29 8.72
N ARG A 236 21.97 -12.32 7.82
CA ARG A 236 22.93 -11.19 7.79
C ARG A 236 22.66 -10.20 8.93
N THR A 237 21.42 -9.93 9.27
CA THR A 237 21.05 -9.03 10.37
C THR A 237 21.44 -9.59 11.74
N HIS A 238 21.41 -10.92 11.92
CA HIS A 238 21.85 -11.57 13.18
C HIS A 238 23.39 -11.67 13.34
N CYS A 239 24.14 -11.63 12.23
CA CYS A 239 25.62 -11.63 12.29
C CYS A 239 26.21 -10.24 12.57
N SER A 240 25.48 -9.15 12.32
CA SER A 240 25.98 -7.78 12.58
C SER A 240 25.78 -7.30 14.01
N SER A 241 25.00 -8.03 14.82
CA SER A 241 24.80 -7.78 16.27
C SER A 241 25.66 -8.66 17.18
N GLY A 242 26.65 -9.37 16.61
CA GLY A 242 27.56 -10.24 17.36
C GLY A 242 28.52 -9.44 18.20
N GLU A 243 28.29 -9.47 19.51
CA GLU A 243 29.23 -9.14 20.57
C GLU A 243 30.59 -9.75 20.25
N LYS A 244 31.62 -8.92 20.36
CA LYS A 244 32.99 -9.41 20.57
C LYS A 244 33.18 -9.74 22.05
N PRO A 245 33.95 -10.80 22.37
CA PRO A 245 34.23 -11.22 23.71
C PRO A 245 35.02 -10.20 24.51
#